data_5aa58d8adabfb912e218a3a6a1d28c2e
#
_entry.id   5aa58d8adabfb912e218a3a6a1d28c2e
#
_cell.length_a   1.000
_cell.length_b   1.000
_cell.length_c   1.000
_cell.angle_alpha   90.00
_cell.angle_beta   90.00
_cell.angle_gamma   90.00
#
_symmetry.space_group_name_H-M   'P 1'
#
loop_
_entity.id
_entity.type
_entity.pdbx_description
1 polymer ?
#
loop_
_entity_poly.entity_id
_entity_poly.type
_entity_poly.pdbx_seq_one_letter_code
_entity_poly.pdbx_strand_id
1 'polypeptide(L)'
;ADSIGCYGTEFDVWLTTDNQLVVNHDATFKGVNMQKSTTQECTAVILDNGEPLPTLQQYLEKAKGLKTRLILELKAHKTPEQETHAVESIVKMVKDMGLEDRMEYITFSRHATKEFIRRAPQGTPVYYLEGDLTPEELKEWGCTGPDYHYSVFKKHPEWIKECHNLGLKVNAWTVNNVKDMESVSYTHLRAHETRHDL
;
A
#
# COMPACT_ATOMS: atom_id res chain seq x y z
N ALA A 1 -12.81 0.37 -9.33
CA ALA A 1 -12.88 1.30 -8.19
C ALA A 1 -13.43 2.67 -8.60
N ASP A 2 -12.86 3.33 -9.61
CA ASP A 2 -13.29 4.69 -10.01
C ASP A 2 -14.74 4.73 -10.51
N SER A 3 -15.16 3.73 -11.30
CA SER A 3 -16.52 3.64 -11.87
C SER A 3 -17.64 3.47 -10.84
N ILE A 4 -17.32 2.95 -9.66
CA ILE A 4 -18.28 2.73 -8.55
C ILE A 4 -18.09 3.70 -7.39
N GLY A 5 -17.25 4.73 -7.55
CA GLY A 5 -17.04 5.78 -6.56
C GLY A 5 -16.29 5.35 -5.31
N CYS A 6 -15.39 4.36 -5.40
CA CYS A 6 -14.53 3.98 -4.28
C CYS A 6 -13.60 5.14 -3.87
N TYR A 7 -13.24 5.17 -2.59
CA TYR A 7 -12.30 6.14 -2.04
C TYR A 7 -10.93 6.09 -2.71
N GLY A 8 -10.40 4.90 -2.93
CA GLY A 8 -9.07 4.70 -3.50
C GLY A 8 -8.95 3.40 -4.26
N THR A 9 -7.88 3.31 -5.01
CA THR A 9 -7.42 2.10 -5.70
C THR A 9 -6.11 1.66 -5.07
N GLU A 10 -6.08 0.46 -4.54
CA GLU A 10 -4.89 -0.15 -3.96
C GLU A 10 -4.15 -0.98 -5.01
N PHE A 11 -2.82 -0.96 -4.96
CA PHE A 11 -1.94 -1.74 -5.84
C PHE A 11 -0.57 -1.98 -5.20
N ASP A 12 0.06 -3.08 -5.60
CA ASP A 12 1.25 -3.63 -4.98
C ASP A 12 2.49 -3.46 -5.86
N VAL A 13 3.60 -3.07 -5.26
CA VAL A 13 4.83 -2.71 -5.97
C VAL A 13 6.01 -3.53 -5.47
N TRP A 14 6.80 -4.02 -6.42
CA TRP A 14 8.05 -4.74 -6.21
C TRP A 14 9.21 -4.04 -6.91
N LEU A 15 10.41 -4.10 -6.29
CA LEU A 15 11.67 -3.72 -6.92
C LEU A 15 12.27 -4.93 -7.63
N THR A 16 12.63 -4.77 -8.90
CA THR A 16 13.29 -5.79 -9.72
C THR A 16 14.81 -5.81 -9.48
N THR A 17 15.51 -6.82 -10.06
CA THR A 17 16.97 -6.93 -9.92
C THR A 17 17.75 -5.79 -10.60
N ASP A 18 17.17 -5.15 -11.59
CA ASP A 18 17.70 -3.98 -12.27
C ASP A 18 17.16 -2.65 -11.73
N ASN A 19 16.69 -2.67 -10.47
CA ASN A 19 16.25 -1.50 -9.71
C ASN A 19 15.10 -0.70 -10.36
N GLN A 20 14.21 -1.37 -11.05
CA GLN A 20 12.96 -0.78 -11.55
C GLN A 20 11.77 -1.25 -10.71
N LEU A 21 10.63 -0.60 -10.88
CA LEU A 21 9.43 -0.89 -10.11
C LEU A 21 8.35 -1.50 -11.01
N VAL A 22 7.79 -2.63 -10.59
CA VAL A 22 6.72 -3.34 -11.28
C VAL A 22 5.51 -3.51 -10.37
N VAL A 23 4.32 -3.62 -10.96
CA VAL A 23 3.06 -3.75 -10.21
C VAL A 23 2.54 -5.19 -10.32
N ASN A 24 2.53 -5.88 -9.20
CA ASN A 24 1.95 -7.21 -9.05
C ASN A 24 1.76 -7.55 -7.58
N HIS A 25 0.67 -8.21 -7.21
CA HIS A 25 0.45 -8.60 -5.82
C HIS A 25 1.44 -9.67 -5.34
N ASP A 26 1.51 -10.78 -6.06
CA ASP A 26 2.30 -11.92 -5.64
C ASP A 26 3.78 -11.72 -5.91
N ALA A 27 4.62 -12.22 -5.01
CA ALA A 27 6.07 -12.24 -5.20
C ALA A 27 6.49 -13.06 -6.43
N THR A 28 5.68 -14.07 -6.80
CA THR A 28 5.90 -14.91 -7.99
C THR A 28 4.58 -15.04 -8.75
N PHE A 29 4.60 -14.73 -10.02
CA PHE A 29 3.45 -14.86 -10.92
C PHE A 29 3.86 -15.55 -12.22
N LYS A 30 3.11 -16.60 -12.61
CA LYS A 30 3.40 -17.42 -13.81
C LYS A 30 4.88 -17.84 -13.92
N GLY A 31 5.46 -18.25 -12.78
CA GLY A 31 6.84 -18.72 -12.71
C GLY A 31 7.93 -17.63 -12.62
N VAL A 32 7.57 -16.35 -12.71
CA VAL A 32 8.51 -15.22 -12.63
C VAL A 32 8.44 -14.61 -11.22
N ASN A 33 9.58 -14.57 -10.53
CA ASN A 33 9.70 -13.94 -9.21
C ASN A 33 10.15 -12.48 -9.35
N MET A 34 9.34 -11.54 -8.87
CA MET A 34 9.53 -10.11 -9.06
C MET A 34 10.87 -9.59 -8.52
N GLN A 35 11.28 -10.05 -7.34
CA GLN A 35 12.55 -9.62 -6.72
C GLN A 35 13.79 -10.32 -7.29
N LYS A 36 13.63 -11.40 -8.06
CA LYS A 36 14.72 -12.20 -8.61
C LYS A 36 14.85 -12.09 -10.13
N SER A 37 14.02 -11.26 -10.75
CA SER A 37 13.96 -11.10 -12.20
C SER A 37 14.21 -9.65 -12.59
N THR A 38 14.64 -9.46 -13.83
CA THR A 38 14.76 -8.13 -14.44
C THR A 38 13.38 -7.58 -14.80
N THR A 39 13.32 -6.28 -15.03
CA THR A 39 12.09 -5.63 -15.51
C THR A 39 11.59 -6.25 -16.80
N GLN A 40 12.50 -6.56 -17.73
CA GLN A 40 12.15 -7.21 -19.00
C GLN A 40 11.48 -8.58 -18.78
N GLU A 41 12.02 -9.40 -17.88
CA GLU A 41 11.44 -10.71 -17.54
C GLU A 41 10.06 -10.56 -16.88
N CYS A 42 9.91 -9.61 -15.95
CA CYS A 42 8.63 -9.33 -15.30
C CYS A 42 7.57 -8.85 -16.31
N THR A 43 7.89 -7.88 -17.15
CA THR A 43 6.95 -7.28 -18.11
C THR A 43 6.65 -8.17 -19.32
N ALA A 44 7.42 -9.23 -19.54
CA ALA A 44 7.10 -10.28 -20.52
C ALA A 44 5.96 -11.18 -20.08
N VAL A 45 5.59 -11.19 -18.80
CA VAL A 45 4.45 -11.96 -18.28
C VAL A 45 3.16 -11.32 -18.75
N ILE A 46 2.29 -12.14 -19.31
CA ILE A 46 0.95 -11.70 -19.74
C ILE A 46 -0.06 -12.04 -18.66
N LEU A 47 -0.78 -11.01 -18.21
CA LEU A 47 -1.86 -11.12 -17.22
C LEU A 47 -3.08 -11.86 -17.81
N ASP A 48 -4.00 -12.28 -16.96
CA ASP A 48 -5.18 -13.02 -17.38
C ASP A 48 -6.13 -12.21 -18.27
N ASN A 49 -6.05 -10.88 -18.19
CA ASN A 49 -6.76 -9.96 -19.09
C ASN A 49 -6.06 -9.75 -20.45
N GLY A 50 -4.95 -10.42 -20.72
CA GLY A 50 -4.19 -10.34 -21.97
C GLY A 50 -3.19 -9.17 -22.06
N GLU A 51 -3.07 -8.33 -21.02
CA GLU A 51 -2.10 -7.25 -20.99
C GLU A 51 -0.75 -7.68 -20.38
N PRO A 52 0.38 -7.06 -20.76
CA PRO A 52 1.64 -7.27 -20.08
C PRO A 52 1.58 -6.78 -18.61
N LEU A 53 2.30 -7.46 -17.73
CA LEU A 53 2.50 -6.99 -16.34
C LEU A 53 3.15 -5.58 -16.40
N PRO A 54 2.53 -4.57 -15.77
CA PRO A 54 2.97 -3.19 -15.95
C PRO A 54 4.15 -2.83 -15.04
N THR A 55 4.98 -1.89 -15.51
CA THR A 55 5.84 -1.11 -14.63
C THR A 55 5.00 -0.14 -13.80
N LEU A 56 5.55 0.34 -12.68
CA LEU A 56 4.88 1.38 -11.88
C LEU A 56 4.61 2.63 -12.72
N GLN A 57 5.55 3.04 -13.56
CA GLN A 57 5.35 4.21 -14.44
C GLN A 57 4.15 4.03 -15.37
N GLN A 58 4.03 2.88 -16.03
CA GLN A 58 2.90 2.58 -16.91
C GLN A 58 1.57 2.56 -16.15
N TYR A 59 1.58 1.97 -14.94
CA TYR A 59 0.41 1.93 -14.08
C TYR A 59 -0.05 3.35 -13.66
N LEU A 60 0.88 4.18 -13.19
CA LEU A 60 0.59 5.55 -12.79
C LEU A 60 0.15 6.44 -13.96
N GLU A 61 0.70 6.23 -15.17
CA GLU A 61 0.23 6.95 -16.38
C GLU A 61 -1.24 6.66 -16.67
N LYS A 62 -1.68 5.40 -16.58
CA LYS A 62 -3.09 5.03 -16.69
C LYS A 62 -3.94 5.64 -15.56
N ALA A 63 -3.41 5.65 -14.35
CA ALA A 63 -4.09 6.15 -13.17
C ALA A 63 -4.29 7.68 -13.15
N LYS A 64 -3.53 8.45 -13.92
CA LYS A 64 -3.70 9.92 -14.03
C LYS A 64 -5.13 10.33 -14.40
N GLY A 65 -5.79 9.55 -15.24
CA GLY A 65 -7.17 9.82 -15.68
C GLY A 65 -8.25 9.46 -14.66
N LEU A 66 -7.90 8.78 -13.57
CA LEU A 66 -8.83 8.38 -12.52
C LEU A 66 -8.95 9.45 -11.45
N LYS A 67 -10.07 9.44 -10.71
CA LYS A 67 -10.33 10.39 -9.61
C LYS A 67 -10.04 9.82 -8.23
N THR A 68 -9.92 8.50 -8.10
CA THR A 68 -9.66 7.80 -6.83
C THR A 68 -8.28 8.13 -6.28
N ARG A 69 -8.13 8.05 -4.97
CA ARG A 69 -6.82 8.05 -4.34
C ARG A 69 -6.03 6.82 -4.76
N LEU A 70 -4.71 6.95 -4.78
CA LEU A 70 -3.78 5.89 -5.16
C LEU A 70 -3.09 5.35 -3.90
N ILE A 71 -3.46 4.16 -3.49
CA ILE A 71 -2.94 3.49 -2.29
C ILE A 71 -1.89 2.48 -2.74
N LEU A 72 -0.63 2.86 -2.61
CA LEU A 72 0.51 2.06 -3.03
C LEU A 72 1.03 1.23 -1.86
N GLU A 73 0.98 -0.10 -1.97
CA GLU A 73 1.72 -1.00 -1.09
C GLU A 73 3.11 -1.28 -1.64
N LEU A 74 4.14 -0.89 -0.90
CA LEU A 74 5.48 -1.41 -1.16
C LEU A 74 5.65 -2.74 -0.42
N LYS A 75 5.81 -3.81 -1.18
CA LYS A 75 6.08 -5.14 -0.61
C LYS A 75 7.43 -5.15 0.11
N ALA A 76 7.52 -5.92 1.19
CA ALA A 76 8.76 -6.08 1.95
C ALA A 76 9.85 -6.74 1.10
N HIS A 77 11.05 -6.20 1.14
CA HIS A 77 12.23 -6.70 0.42
C HIS A 77 13.24 -7.32 1.37
N LYS A 78 14.24 -8.00 0.82
CA LYS A 78 15.22 -8.75 1.62
C LYS A 78 16.13 -7.85 2.46
N THR A 79 16.45 -6.65 1.96
CA THR A 79 17.38 -5.75 2.62
C THR A 79 16.80 -4.34 2.77
N PRO A 80 17.17 -3.63 3.85
CA PRO A 80 16.79 -2.23 4.02
C PRO A 80 17.25 -1.34 2.86
N GLU A 81 18.39 -1.63 2.24
CA GLU A 81 18.92 -0.87 1.11
C GLU A 81 18.01 -0.96 -0.11
N GLN A 82 17.46 -2.15 -0.39
CA GLN A 82 16.48 -2.34 -1.46
C GLN A 82 15.21 -1.55 -1.19
N GLU A 83 14.72 -1.56 0.04
CA GLU A 83 13.52 -0.80 0.44
C GLU A 83 13.76 0.71 0.36
N THR A 84 14.93 1.19 0.82
CA THR A 84 15.30 2.60 0.69
C THR A 84 15.31 3.03 -0.76
N HIS A 85 15.95 2.25 -1.63
CA HIS A 85 16.00 2.55 -3.07
C HIS A 85 14.61 2.55 -3.71
N ALA A 86 13.77 1.58 -3.35
CA ALA A 86 12.39 1.51 -3.84
C ALA A 86 11.59 2.74 -3.41
N VAL A 87 11.65 3.13 -2.13
CA VAL A 87 10.94 4.32 -1.61
C VAL A 87 11.43 5.59 -2.31
N GLU A 88 12.75 5.78 -2.46
CA GLU A 88 13.31 6.93 -3.18
C GLU A 88 12.79 7.02 -4.61
N SER A 89 12.80 5.90 -5.32
CA SER A 89 12.34 5.81 -6.70
C SER A 89 10.84 6.07 -6.83
N ILE A 90 10.04 5.54 -5.91
CA ILE A 90 8.58 5.78 -5.86
C ILE A 90 8.29 7.25 -5.63
N VAL A 91 8.85 7.83 -4.58
CA VAL A 91 8.57 9.24 -4.20
C VAL A 91 9.00 10.19 -5.32
N LYS A 92 10.15 9.94 -5.94
CA LYS A 92 10.61 10.72 -7.09
C LYS A 92 9.67 10.59 -8.30
N MET A 93 9.27 9.39 -8.67
CA MET A 93 8.37 9.14 -9.81
C MET A 93 7.02 9.82 -9.59
N VAL A 94 6.43 9.67 -8.42
CA VAL A 94 5.16 10.30 -8.04
C VAL A 94 5.24 11.82 -8.15
N LYS A 95 6.33 12.42 -7.66
CA LYS A 95 6.58 13.86 -7.77
C LYS A 95 6.69 14.31 -9.23
N ASP A 96 7.51 13.63 -10.01
CA ASP A 96 7.75 13.97 -11.43
C ASP A 96 6.46 13.85 -12.26
N MET A 97 5.53 12.98 -11.85
CA MET A 97 4.23 12.80 -12.50
C MET A 97 3.12 13.72 -11.96
N GLY A 98 3.39 14.51 -10.91
CA GLY A 98 2.42 15.41 -10.30
C GLY A 98 1.28 14.73 -9.56
N LEU A 99 1.52 13.54 -8.99
CA LEU A 99 0.51 12.71 -8.32
C LEU A 99 0.60 12.75 -6.79
N GLU A 100 1.46 13.58 -6.21
CA GLU A 100 1.76 13.58 -4.76
C GLU A 100 0.50 13.73 -3.90
N ASP A 101 -0.43 14.61 -4.28
CA ASP A 101 -1.65 14.89 -3.51
C ASP A 101 -2.67 13.72 -3.49
N ARG A 102 -2.49 12.74 -4.37
CA ARG A 102 -3.38 11.58 -4.48
C ARG A 102 -2.85 10.33 -3.81
N MET A 103 -1.59 10.34 -3.35
CA MET A 103 -0.93 9.14 -2.84
C MET A 103 -1.22 8.87 -1.38
N GLU A 104 -1.38 7.60 -1.06
CA GLU A 104 -1.21 7.00 0.27
C GLU A 104 -0.24 5.84 0.14
N TYR A 105 0.62 5.65 1.15
CA TYR A 105 1.59 4.56 1.18
C TYR A 105 1.30 3.59 2.32
N ILE A 106 1.35 2.31 2.01
CA ILE A 106 1.17 1.23 2.98
C ILE A 106 2.28 0.19 2.81
N THR A 107 2.70 -0.45 3.88
CA THR A 107 3.72 -1.50 3.84
C THR A 107 3.75 -2.33 5.11
N PHE A 108 4.15 -3.59 5.01
CA PHE A 108 4.46 -4.47 6.13
C PHE A 108 5.87 -4.25 6.69
N SER A 109 6.74 -3.53 5.99
CA SER A 109 8.11 -3.27 6.43
C SER A 109 8.18 -2.09 7.39
N ARG A 110 8.80 -2.29 8.54
CA ARG A 110 9.12 -1.21 9.50
C ARG A 110 10.09 -0.19 8.89
N HIS A 111 11.07 -0.68 8.14
CA HIS A 111 12.06 0.19 7.49
C HIS A 111 11.42 1.05 6.41
N ALA A 112 10.66 0.44 5.50
CA ALA A 112 9.98 1.17 4.43
C ALA A 112 8.95 2.18 4.97
N THR A 113 8.24 1.86 6.07
CA THR A 113 7.33 2.81 6.74
C THR A 113 8.08 4.09 7.13
N LYS A 114 9.21 3.96 7.81
CA LYS A 114 10.04 5.11 8.22
C LYS A 114 10.60 5.88 7.04
N GLU A 115 11.00 5.18 5.98
CA GLU A 115 11.51 5.80 4.76
C GLU A 115 10.43 6.62 4.03
N PHE A 116 9.20 6.12 3.92
CA PHE A 116 8.08 6.89 3.36
C PHE A 116 7.77 8.13 4.19
N ILE A 117 7.71 8.01 5.52
CA ILE A 117 7.46 9.15 6.43
C ILE A 117 8.54 10.21 6.26
N ARG A 118 9.80 9.80 6.11
CA ARG A 118 10.93 10.71 5.98
C ARG A 118 11.00 11.41 4.62
N ARG A 119 10.60 10.73 3.53
CA ARG A 119 10.85 11.15 2.15
C ARG A 119 9.64 11.71 1.42
N ALA A 120 8.45 11.23 1.73
CA ALA A 120 7.23 11.76 1.13
C ALA A 120 6.94 13.19 1.63
N PRO A 121 6.18 14.00 0.86
CA PRO A 121 5.77 15.33 1.32
C PRO A 121 5.08 15.26 2.69
N GLN A 122 5.29 16.27 3.52
CA GLN A 122 4.62 16.37 4.81
C GLN A 122 3.09 16.30 4.63
N GLY A 123 2.44 15.48 5.45
CA GLY A 123 1.00 15.25 5.39
C GLY A 123 0.58 14.12 4.44
N THR A 124 1.51 13.51 3.71
CA THR A 124 1.21 12.29 2.93
C THR A 124 0.83 11.16 3.88
N PRO A 125 -0.34 10.51 3.68
CA PRO A 125 -0.74 9.39 4.51
C PRO A 125 0.21 8.20 4.36
N VAL A 126 0.72 7.70 5.49
CA VAL A 126 1.54 6.49 5.58
C VAL A 126 0.98 5.60 6.68
N TYR A 127 0.63 4.36 6.32
CA TYR A 127 0.07 3.37 7.23
C TYR A 127 0.97 2.14 7.31
N TYR A 128 1.02 1.55 8.50
CA TYR A 128 1.74 0.31 8.77
C TYR A 128 0.77 -0.87 8.82
N LEU A 129 1.16 -2.03 8.27
CA LEU A 129 0.25 -3.14 8.00
C LEU A 129 0.40 -4.34 8.95
N GLU A 130 1.58 -4.56 9.58
CA GLU A 130 1.93 -5.83 10.23
C GLU A 130 1.10 -6.17 11.49
N GLY A 131 0.61 -5.17 12.21
CA GLY A 131 -0.26 -5.39 13.36
C GLY A 131 0.47 -5.55 14.70
N ASP A 132 1.77 -5.34 14.75
CA ASP A 132 2.64 -5.57 15.91
C ASP A 132 3.17 -4.30 16.59
N LEU A 133 2.67 -3.13 16.19
CA LEU A 133 2.93 -1.85 16.85
C LEU A 133 1.69 -1.31 17.55
N THR A 134 1.88 -0.80 18.77
CA THR A 134 0.81 -0.14 19.53
C THR A 134 0.44 1.22 18.91
N PRO A 135 -0.72 1.79 19.25
CA PRO A 135 -1.08 3.15 18.85
C PRO A 135 -0.03 4.21 19.20
N GLU A 136 0.56 4.12 20.40
CA GLU A 136 1.60 5.04 20.85
C GLU A 136 2.86 4.93 19.98
N GLU A 137 3.32 3.71 19.67
CA GLU A 137 4.47 3.48 18.80
C GLU A 137 4.22 4.01 17.39
N LEU A 138 3.03 3.80 16.82
CA LEU A 138 2.65 4.35 15.53
C LEU A 138 2.66 5.88 15.53
N LYS A 139 2.19 6.50 16.60
CA LYS A 139 2.21 7.95 16.79
C LYS A 139 3.64 8.47 16.88
N GLU A 140 4.49 7.82 17.65
CA GLU A 140 5.91 8.16 17.80
C GLU A 140 6.65 8.10 16.47
N TRP A 141 6.33 7.10 15.62
CA TRP A 141 6.93 6.98 14.29
C TRP A 141 6.46 8.04 13.31
N GLY A 142 5.33 8.70 13.57
CA GLY A 142 4.73 9.67 12.66
C GLY A 142 3.83 9.02 11.61
N CYS A 143 3.38 7.77 11.84
CA CYS A 143 2.38 7.14 10.98
C CYS A 143 1.07 7.91 11.01
N THR A 144 0.33 7.91 9.90
CA THR A 144 -1.06 8.39 9.86
C THR A 144 -1.96 7.52 10.72
N GLY A 145 -1.65 6.24 10.79
CA GLY A 145 -2.30 5.26 11.65
C GLY A 145 -2.00 3.81 11.24
N PRO A 146 -2.63 2.85 11.89
CA PRO A 146 -2.59 1.46 11.49
C PRO A 146 -3.49 1.20 10.27
N ASP A 147 -3.06 0.26 9.43
CA ASP A 147 -3.89 -0.42 8.45
C ASP A 147 -3.74 -1.92 8.70
N TYR A 148 -4.43 -2.40 9.73
CA TYR A 148 -4.21 -3.73 10.27
C TYR A 148 -5.27 -4.72 9.82
N HIS A 149 -4.88 -6.00 9.74
CA HIS A 149 -5.86 -7.06 9.58
C HIS A 149 -6.90 -6.97 10.71
N TYR A 150 -8.18 -7.09 10.38
CA TYR A 150 -9.28 -6.88 11.33
C TYR A 150 -9.19 -7.75 12.60
N SER A 151 -8.51 -8.92 12.52
CA SER A 151 -8.29 -9.79 13.70
C SER A 151 -7.44 -9.13 14.78
N VAL A 152 -6.56 -8.19 14.42
CA VAL A 152 -5.77 -7.41 15.38
C VAL A 152 -6.67 -6.56 16.26
N PHE A 153 -7.67 -5.90 15.67
CA PHE A 153 -8.64 -5.10 16.41
C PHE A 153 -9.65 -5.95 17.21
N LYS A 154 -9.92 -7.19 16.76
CA LYS A 154 -10.67 -8.15 17.60
C LYS A 154 -9.88 -8.55 18.85
N LYS A 155 -8.55 -8.68 18.73
CA LYS A 155 -7.65 -8.99 19.84
C LYS A 155 -7.39 -7.79 20.75
N HIS A 156 -7.34 -6.58 20.17
CA HIS A 156 -7.06 -5.31 20.84
C HIS A 156 -8.15 -4.27 20.52
N PRO A 157 -9.40 -4.49 21.01
CA PRO A 157 -10.51 -3.58 20.67
C PRO A 157 -10.30 -2.15 21.20
N GLU A 158 -9.50 -1.97 22.25
CA GLU A 158 -9.11 -0.69 22.81
C GLU A 158 -8.27 0.17 21.87
N TRP A 159 -7.52 -0.43 20.96
CA TRP A 159 -6.59 0.29 20.07
C TRP A 159 -7.29 1.25 19.11
N ILE A 160 -8.52 0.98 18.73
CA ILE A 160 -9.29 1.88 17.86
C ILE A 160 -9.51 3.22 18.56
N LYS A 161 -9.99 3.17 19.82
CA LYS A 161 -10.21 4.36 20.64
C LYS A 161 -8.90 5.08 20.96
N GLU A 162 -7.85 4.34 21.28
CA GLU A 162 -6.52 4.89 21.57
C GLU A 162 -5.95 5.61 20.33
N CYS A 163 -6.06 5.03 19.14
CA CYS A 163 -5.68 5.69 17.90
C CYS A 163 -6.42 7.02 17.72
N HIS A 164 -7.75 7.03 17.89
CA HIS A 164 -8.52 8.25 17.73
C HIS A 164 -8.14 9.32 18.77
N ASN A 165 -7.89 8.92 20.01
CA ASN A 165 -7.43 9.84 21.08
C ASN A 165 -6.06 10.45 20.74
N LEU A 166 -5.19 9.72 20.04
CA LEU A 166 -3.88 10.19 19.58
C LEU A 166 -3.94 10.96 18.26
N GLY A 167 -5.13 11.13 17.67
CA GLY A 167 -5.32 11.78 16.38
C GLY A 167 -4.91 10.93 15.19
N LEU A 168 -4.79 9.61 15.36
CA LEU A 168 -4.51 8.66 14.29
C LEU A 168 -5.80 8.25 13.57
N LYS A 169 -5.68 7.96 12.29
CA LYS A 169 -6.73 7.30 11.50
C LYS A 169 -6.55 5.78 11.60
N VAL A 170 -7.64 5.05 11.47
CA VAL A 170 -7.63 3.58 11.56
C VAL A 170 -8.22 2.98 10.30
N ASN A 171 -7.45 2.12 9.64
CA ASN A 171 -7.90 1.30 8.52
C ASN A 171 -7.85 -0.19 8.91
N ALA A 172 -8.71 -0.99 8.33
CA ALA A 172 -8.73 -2.43 8.51
C ALA A 172 -8.86 -3.17 7.18
N TRP A 173 -8.19 -4.32 7.07
CA TRP A 173 -8.25 -5.25 5.94
C TRP A 173 -8.32 -6.69 6.47
N THR A 174 -8.74 -7.71 5.79
CA THR A 174 -9.63 -7.73 4.63
C THR A 174 -11.05 -7.95 5.16
N VAL A 175 -11.97 -7.05 4.88
CA VAL A 175 -13.32 -7.09 5.42
C VAL A 175 -14.29 -7.34 4.25
N ASN A 176 -14.69 -8.61 4.06
CA ASN A 176 -15.46 -9.05 2.89
C ASN A 176 -16.89 -9.50 3.20
N ASN A 177 -17.28 -9.60 4.46
CA ASN A 177 -18.65 -9.98 4.78
C ASN A 177 -19.43 -8.84 5.44
N VAL A 178 -20.74 -8.83 5.25
CA VAL A 178 -21.63 -7.75 5.72
C VAL A 178 -21.56 -7.56 7.24
N LYS A 179 -21.49 -8.65 8.03
CA LYS A 179 -21.44 -8.57 9.49
C LYS A 179 -20.15 -7.92 9.98
N ASP A 180 -19.01 -8.25 9.36
CA ASP A 180 -17.72 -7.64 9.70
C ASP A 180 -17.67 -6.18 9.21
N MET A 181 -18.27 -5.86 8.07
CA MET A 181 -18.40 -4.48 7.59
C MET A 181 -19.25 -3.62 8.52
N GLU A 182 -20.38 -4.14 9.01
CA GLU A 182 -21.22 -3.44 9.98
C GLU A 182 -20.47 -3.22 11.30
N SER A 183 -19.80 -4.25 11.81
CA SER A 183 -18.97 -4.17 13.02
C SER A 183 -17.86 -3.14 12.90
N VAL A 184 -17.22 -3.05 11.75
CA VAL A 184 -16.14 -2.11 11.44
C VAL A 184 -16.69 -0.69 11.25
N SER A 185 -17.83 -0.53 10.58
CA SER A 185 -18.49 0.76 10.34
C SER A 185 -18.92 1.46 11.64
N TYR A 186 -19.41 0.72 12.62
CA TYR A 186 -19.78 1.25 13.93
C TYR A 186 -18.61 1.85 14.73
N THR A 187 -17.39 1.50 14.38
CA THR A 187 -16.18 1.94 15.09
C THR A 187 -15.42 3.06 14.38
N HIS A 188 -15.98 3.68 13.33
CA HIS A 188 -15.30 4.68 12.48
C HIS A 188 -14.00 4.17 11.84
N LEU A 189 -13.95 2.88 11.50
CA LEU A 189 -12.87 2.27 10.72
C LEU A 189 -13.11 2.49 9.24
N ARG A 190 -12.03 2.71 8.51
CA ARG A 190 -12.03 2.60 7.07
C ARG A 190 -11.60 1.17 6.71
N ALA A 191 -12.48 0.44 6.03
CA ALA A 191 -12.16 -0.88 5.51
C ALA A 191 -11.76 -0.79 4.05
N HIS A 192 -10.73 -1.53 3.68
CA HIS A 192 -10.45 -1.78 2.28
C HIS A 192 -10.37 -3.26 1.95
N GLU A 193 -10.77 -3.57 0.75
CA GLU A 193 -10.71 -4.88 0.16
C GLU A 193 -9.48 -4.95 -0.73
N THR A 194 -8.59 -5.91 -0.45
CA THR A 194 -7.52 -6.26 -1.36
C THR A 194 -7.98 -7.47 -2.16
N ARG A 195 -8.65 -7.25 -3.27
CA ARG A 195 -8.95 -8.29 -4.24
C ARG A 195 -8.38 -7.92 -5.60
N HIS A 196 -7.60 -8.84 -6.13
CA HIS A 196 -7.02 -8.80 -7.46
C HIS A 196 -8.02 -9.32 -8.46
N ASP A 197 -9.00 -8.53 -8.83
CA ASP A 197 -9.80 -8.74 -10.02
C ASP A 197 -9.77 -7.44 -10.84
N LEU A 198 -8.60 -7.20 -11.44
CA LEU A 198 -8.45 -6.27 -12.54
C LEU A 198 -8.03 -7.01 -13.78
#